data_21462766a7ba4e5e8887e27bf02127bd
#
_entry.id   21462766a7ba4e5e8887e27bf02127bd
#
_cell.length_a   1.000
_cell.length_b   1.000
_cell.length_c   1.000
_cell.angle_alpha   90.00
_cell.angle_beta   90.00
_cell.angle_gamma   90.00
#
_symmetry.space_group_name_H-M   'P 1'
#
loop_
_entity.id
_entity.type
_entity.pdbx_description
1 polymer ?
#
loop_
_entity_poly.entity_id
_entity_poly.type
_entity_poly.pdbx_seq_one_letter_code
_entity_poly.pdbx_strand_id
1 'polypeptide(L)'
;RVICSDTGRTLVTYSLFDEHNNFNHEAFQNRVNELAAKQTNVVVIFNTPGNNPTGYSIEDKDWDSILNFLKDLVAIGRNNVIIGIDVAYLDYSGEKDEVRAFFNKFSHLPKEILTCVCYSLSKGFTMYGQRVGAMIGISDDEEIADEFFEVNKSTSRATWSNICRPAMRTMANIVADPAKFKEYEAERNCYYQLIRDRADIFKQEAAQVGLPMLPYRGGFFITIPTDSANAICEELKKEHIYVIALANGIRIAACGIPKCQMTGLAEKIYNAMKRLGKL
;
A
#
# COMPACT_ATOMS: atom_id res chain seq x y z
N ARG A 1 -0.47 -13.76 0.66
CA ARG A 1 0.00 -15.17 0.80
C ARG A 1 -0.60 -16.07 -0.28
N VAL A 2 -1.92 -16.17 -0.39
CA VAL A 2 -2.60 -17.11 -1.31
C VAL A 2 -2.06 -17.02 -2.75
N ILE A 3 -1.98 -15.81 -3.33
CA ILE A 3 -1.49 -15.61 -4.70
C ILE A 3 -0.09 -16.21 -4.91
N CYS A 4 0.82 -16.04 -3.94
CA CYS A 4 2.16 -16.60 -4.05
C CYS A 4 2.14 -18.13 -3.88
N SER A 5 1.42 -18.66 -2.89
CA SER A 5 1.36 -20.11 -2.64
C SER A 5 0.71 -20.86 -3.81
N ASP A 6 -0.37 -20.33 -4.39
CA ASP A 6 -1.08 -20.96 -5.51
C ASP A 6 -0.23 -21.00 -6.79
N THR A 7 0.73 -20.10 -6.92
CA THR A 7 1.72 -20.11 -8.01
C THR A 7 3.02 -20.82 -7.67
N GLY A 8 3.07 -21.53 -6.53
CA GLY A 8 4.26 -22.26 -6.08
C GLY A 8 5.41 -21.35 -5.61
N ARG A 9 5.11 -20.11 -5.22
CA ARG A 9 6.10 -19.14 -4.72
C ARG A 9 6.01 -19.00 -3.20
N THR A 10 7.16 -18.90 -2.55
CA THR A 10 7.24 -18.66 -1.11
C THR A 10 7.26 -17.16 -0.84
N LEU A 11 6.31 -16.68 -0.05
CA LEU A 11 6.32 -15.31 0.46
C LEU A 11 7.01 -15.27 1.82
N VAL A 12 8.07 -14.51 1.91
CA VAL A 12 8.74 -14.16 3.17
C VAL A 12 8.44 -12.70 3.52
N THR A 13 8.39 -12.40 4.80
CA THR A 13 8.07 -11.05 5.29
C THR A 13 9.19 -10.52 6.16
N TYR A 14 9.24 -9.21 6.33
CA TYR A 14 10.10 -8.51 7.28
C TYR A 14 9.25 -7.54 8.11
N SER A 15 9.75 -7.12 9.27
CA SER A 15 9.10 -6.10 10.09
C SER A 15 9.19 -4.76 9.37
N LEU A 16 8.03 -4.16 9.06
CA LEU A 16 7.97 -2.89 8.33
C LEU A 16 8.58 -1.73 9.12
N PHE A 17 8.43 -1.76 10.45
CA PHE A 17 8.91 -0.71 11.36
C PHE A 17 9.98 -1.24 12.30
N ASP A 18 10.93 -0.36 12.63
CA ASP A 18 11.88 -0.53 13.71
C ASP A 18 11.23 -0.19 15.07
N GLU A 19 12.02 -0.21 16.15
CA GLU A 19 11.60 0.13 17.52
C GLU A 19 11.18 1.60 17.69
N HIS A 20 11.59 2.46 16.77
CA HIS A 20 11.24 3.88 16.74
C HIS A 20 10.12 4.23 15.77
N ASN A 21 9.45 3.20 15.20
CA ASN A 21 8.41 3.34 14.17
C ASN A 21 8.90 3.98 12.86
N ASN A 22 10.19 3.92 12.53
CA ASN A 22 10.71 4.24 11.22
C ASN A 22 10.69 3.01 10.30
N PHE A 23 10.91 3.21 8.99
CA PHE A 23 11.09 2.09 8.07
C PHE A 23 12.29 1.24 8.51
N ASN A 24 12.08 -0.07 8.65
CA ASN A 24 13.10 -0.99 9.15
C ASN A 24 14.05 -1.43 8.03
N HIS A 25 15.05 -0.60 7.74
CA HIS A 25 16.05 -0.87 6.72
C HIS A 25 16.83 -2.15 6.99
N GLU A 26 17.19 -2.41 8.24
CA GLU A 26 17.96 -3.60 8.62
C GLU A 26 17.18 -4.88 8.32
N ALA A 27 15.95 -4.97 8.79
CA ALA A 27 15.12 -6.15 8.54
C ALA A 27 14.85 -6.36 7.05
N PHE A 28 14.66 -5.28 6.29
CA PHE A 28 14.50 -5.31 4.84
C PHE A 28 15.76 -5.85 4.16
N GLN A 29 16.92 -5.25 4.43
CA GLN A 29 18.20 -5.64 3.81
C GLN A 29 18.59 -7.07 4.14
N ASN A 30 18.46 -7.49 5.41
CA ASN A 30 18.72 -8.86 5.84
C ASN A 30 17.85 -9.86 5.07
N ARG A 31 16.57 -9.57 4.92
CA ARG A 31 15.65 -10.47 4.20
C ARG A 31 15.95 -10.53 2.70
N VAL A 32 16.29 -9.42 2.07
CA VAL A 32 16.69 -9.39 0.66
C VAL A 32 17.99 -10.15 0.45
N ASN A 33 19.00 -9.96 1.30
CA ASN A 33 20.28 -10.67 1.24
C ASN A 33 20.11 -12.20 1.41
N GLU A 34 19.25 -12.65 2.34
CA GLU A 34 18.92 -14.07 2.48
C GLU A 34 18.33 -14.70 1.21
N LEU A 35 17.49 -13.94 0.49
CA LEU A 35 16.91 -14.40 -0.78
C LEU A 35 17.95 -14.38 -1.90
N ALA A 36 18.72 -13.30 -2.01
CA ALA A 36 19.74 -13.13 -3.02
C ALA A 36 20.86 -14.18 -2.94
N ALA A 37 21.16 -14.68 -1.75
CA ALA A 37 22.09 -15.78 -1.54
C ALA A 37 21.60 -17.13 -2.11
N LYS A 38 20.27 -17.30 -2.26
CA LYS A 38 19.64 -18.58 -2.64
C LYS A 38 19.13 -18.62 -4.06
N GLN A 39 18.92 -17.46 -4.69
CA GLN A 39 18.28 -17.37 -6.00
C GLN A 39 18.78 -16.15 -6.79
N THR A 40 18.76 -16.25 -8.12
CA THR A 40 19.19 -15.16 -9.01
C THR A 40 18.18 -14.02 -9.03
N ASN A 41 16.89 -14.31 -9.14
CA ASN A 41 15.86 -13.29 -9.24
C ASN A 41 15.19 -13.06 -7.88
N VAL A 42 15.26 -11.83 -7.39
CA VAL A 42 14.64 -11.41 -6.12
C VAL A 42 13.44 -10.51 -6.42
N VAL A 43 12.26 -10.86 -5.92
CA VAL A 43 11.06 -10.04 -6.04
C VAL A 43 10.77 -9.38 -4.70
N VAL A 44 10.70 -8.06 -4.69
CA VAL A 44 10.34 -7.25 -3.53
C VAL A 44 9.02 -6.55 -3.79
N ILE A 45 8.07 -6.64 -2.87
CA ILE A 45 6.76 -6.01 -3.02
C ILE A 45 6.56 -4.97 -1.94
N PHE A 46 6.30 -3.73 -2.34
CA PHE A 46 5.92 -2.61 -1.47
C PHE A 46 4.47 -2.23 -1.71
N ASN A 47 3.64 -2.24 -0.68
CA ASN A 47 2.31 -1.65 -0.72
C ASN A 47 2.42 -0.23 -0.15
N THR A 48 2.57 0.75 -1.04
CA THR A 48 2.84 2.16 -0.73
C THR A 48 2.51 3.01 -1.98
N PRO A 49 2.04 4.27 -1.82
CA PRO A 49 1.69 4.96 -0.58
C PRO A 49 0.37 4.46 0.04
N GLY A 50 0.16 4.80 1.31
CA GLY A 50 -1.09 4.47 2.01
C GLY A 50 -1.26 2.98 2.31
N ASN A 51 -0.21 2.33 2.77
CA ASN A 51 -0.16 0.89 3.07
C ASN A 51 -1.44 0.35 3.71
N ASN A 52 -1.93 -0.77 3.24
CA ASN A 52 -2.95 -1.54 3.93
C ASN A 52 -2.24 -2.66 4.73
N PRO A 53 -2.27 -2.62 6.07
CA PRO A 53 -3.31 -1.99 6.90
C PRO A 53 -2.92 -0.69 7.62
N THR A 54 -1.71 -0.17 7.50
CA THR A 54 -1.17 0.85 8.42
C THR A 54 -1.47 2.30 8.01
N GLY A 55 -1.68 2.55 6.72
CA GLY A 55 -1.71 3.90 6.17
C GLY A 55 -0.31 4.55 6.06
N TYR A 56 0.76 3.75 6.21
CA TYR A 56 2.13 4.21 6.05
C TYR A 56 2.47 4.46 4.58
N SER A 57 3.28 5.47 4.35
CA SER A 57 3.92 5.73 3.04
C SER A 57 5.43 5.82 3.25
N ILE A 58 6.19 5.12 2.41
CA ILE A 58 7.65 5.17 2.43
C ILE A 58 8.10 6.58 2.09
N GLU A 59 9.00 7.14 2.88
CA GLU A 59 9.54 8.48 2.69
C GLU A 59 10.60 8.52 1.59
N ASP A 60 10.86 9.70 1.05
CA ASP A 60 11.86 9.91 0.01
C ASP A 60 13.26 9.43 0.41
N LYS A 61 13.68 9.74 1.65
CA LYS A 61 14.96 9.28 2.21
C LYS A 61 15.05 7.76 2.31
N ASP A 62 13.92 7.11 2.64
CA ASP A 62 13.86 5.65 2.75
C ASP A 62 13.92 5.01 1.36
N TRP A 63 13.24 5.60 0.36
CA TRP A 63 13.37 5.19 -1.03
C TRP A 63 14.81 5.29 -1.55
N ASP A 64 15.51 6.39 -1.25
CA ASP A 64 16.91 6.56 -1.64
C ASP A 64 17.79 5.47 -1.04
N SER A 65 17.60 5.16 0.25
CA SER A 65 18.33 4.09 0.93
C SER A 65 18.02 2.70 0.36
N ILE A 66 16.73 2.42 0.10
CA ILE A 66 16.28 1.16 -0.52
C ILE A 66 16.91 0.99 -1.91
N LEU A 67 16.79 2.01 -2.76
CA LEU A 67 17.28 1.93 -4.13
C LEU A 67 18.80 1.84 -4.21
N ASN A 68 19.53 2.56 -3.36
CA ASN A 68 20.98 2.45 -3.29
C ASN A 68 21.41 1.03 -2.88
N PHE A 69 20.79 0.46 -1.85
CA PHE A 69 21.05 -0.92 -1.44
C PHE A 69 20.77 -1.92 -2.58
N LEU A 70 19.67 -1.77 -3.31
CA LEU A 70 19.35 -2.66 -4.42
C LEU A 70 20.29 -2.50 -5.61
N LYS A 71 20.75 -1.27 -5.90
CA LYS A 71 21.80 -1.01 -6.90
C LYS A 71 23.11 -1.70 -6.53
N ASP A 72 23.53 -1.58 -5.29
CA ASP A 72 24.75 -2.23 -4.79
C ASP A 72 24.63 -3.77 -4.88
N LEU A 73 23.46 -4.32 -4.57
CA LEU A 73 23.19 -5.75 -4.68
C LEU A 73 23.36 -6.27 -6.11
N VAL A 74 22.77 -5.59 -7.10
CA VAL A 74 22.84 -6.03 -8.49
C VAL A 74 24.21 -5.78 -9.11
N ALA A 75 24.96 -4.77 -8.65
CA ALA A 75 26.32 -4.48 -9.09
C ALA A 75 27.30 -5.64 -8.81
N ILE A 76 26.99 -6.56 -7.89
CA ILE A 76 27.75 -7.79 -7.66
C ILE A 76 27.66 -8.75 -8.86
N GLY A 77 26.67 -8.57 -9.75
CA GLY A 77 26.54 -9.30 -11.02
C GLY A 77 25.95 -10.71 -10.90
N ARG A 78 25.26 -11.04 -9.80
CA ARG A 78 24.66 -12.36 -9.60
C ARG A 78 23.14 -12.34 -9.48
N ASN A 79 22.56 -11.18 -9.23
CA ASN A 79 21.16 -11.06 -8.93
C ASN A 79 20.47 -10.05 -9.86
N ASN A 80 19.20 -10.34 -10.17
CA ASN A 80 18.24 -9.38 -10.71
C ASN A 80 17.18 -9.08 -9.66
N VAL A 81 16.66 -7.87 -9.68
CA VAL A 81 15.63 -7.44 -8.72
C VAL A 81 14.38 -6.99 -9.48
N ILE A 82 13.22 -7.46 -9.04
CA ILE A 82 11.93 -6.97 -9.48
C ILE A 82 11.28 -6.23 -8.31
N ILE A 83 11.06 -4.93 -8.46
CA ILE A 83 10.39 -4.09 -7.48
C ILE A 83 8.92 -4.01 -7.86
N GLY A 84 8.05 -4.66 -7.11
CA GLY A 84 6.60 -4.52 -7.23
C GLY A 84 6.10 -3.40 -6.32
N ILE A 85 5.41 -2.40 -6.85
CA ILE A 85 4.84 -1.29 -6.08
C ILE A 85 3.33 -1.32 -6.24
N ASP A 86 2.63 -1.75 -5.19
CA ASP A 86 1.17 -1.71 -5.13
C ASP A 86 0.73 -0.31 -4.67
N VAL A 87 0.24 0.47 -5.63
CA VAL A 87 -0.19 1.87 -5.44
C VAL A 87 -1.72 2.00 -5.36
N ALA A 88 -2.42 0.97 -4.91
CA ALA A 88 -3.89 0.96 -4.89
C ALA A 88 -4.51 2.15 -4.14
N TYR A 89 -3.80 2.74 -3.18
CA TYR A 89 -4.27 3.88 -2.36
C TYR A 89 -3.64 5.21 -2.73
N LEU A 90 -2.90 5.30 -3.85
CA LEU A 90 -2.16 6.47 -4.31
C LEU A 90 -3.01 7.75 -4.25
N ASP A 91 -4.23 7.68 -4.81
CA ASP A 91 -5.13 8.83 -4.94
C ASP A 91 -5.70 9.36 -3.61
N TYR A 92 -5.45 8.65 -2.50
CA TYR A 92 -5.93 9.00 -1.15
C TYR A 92 -4.79 9.09 -0.12
N SER A 93 -3.55 9.21 -0.59
CA SER A 93 -2.38 9.17 0.30
C SER A 93 -1.60 10.49 0.40
N GLY A 94 -2.03 11.52 -0.32
CA GLY A 94 -1.40 12.84 -0.33
C GLY A 94 -1.92 13.71 -1.45
N GLU A 95 -1.43 14.95 -1.51
CA GLU A 95 -1.68 15.85 -2.62
C GLU A 95 -1.14 15.25 -3.94
N LYS A 96 -1.85 15.51 -5.04
CA LYS A 96 -1.67 14.79 -6.32
C LYS A 96 -0.22 14.71 -6.77
N ASP A 97 0.47 15.82 -6.82
CA ASP A 97 1.82 15.89 -7.38
C ASP A 97 2.87 15.42 -6.37
N GLU A 98 2.70 15.75 -5.10
CA GLU A 98 3.60 15.35 -4.02
C GLU A 98 3.63 13.83 -3.85
N VAL A 99 2.45 13.19 -3.78
CA VAL A 99 2.35 11.75 -3.57
C VAL A 99 2.85 10.92 -4.75
N ARG A 100 3.02 11.53 -5.92
CA ARG A 100 3.53 10.90 -7.15
C ARG A 100 5.00 11.19 -7.41
N ALA A 101 5.61 12.13 -6.71
CA ALA A 101 7.00 12.54 -6.94
C ALA A 101 8.00 11.38 -6.84
N PHE A 102 7.74 10.40 -5.96
CA PHE A 102 8.60 9.23 -5.77
C PHE A 102 8.76 8.38 -7.04
N PHE A 103 7.83 8.42 -8.00
CA PHE A 103 7.97 7.69 -9.26
C PHE A 103 9.22 8.10 -10.06
N ASN A 104 9.67 9.35 -9.93
CA ASN A 104 10.89 9.82 -10.59
C ASN A 104 12.15 9.07 -10.14
N LYS A 105 12.13 8.45 -8.97
CA LYS A 105 13.26 7.68 -8.42
C LYS A 105 13.50 6.35 -9.15
N PHE A 106 12.53 5.87 -9.91
CA PHE A 106 12.63 4.61 -10.66
C PHE A 106 13.11 4.80 -12.11
N SER A 107 13.39 6.03 -12.53
CA SER A 107 14.08 6.31 -13.78
C SER A 107 15.58 6.05 -13.63
N HIS A 108 16.22 5.58 -14.72
CA HIS A 108 17.68 5.37 -14.81
C HIS A 108 18.21 4.38 -13.75
N LEU A 109 17.45 3.34 -13.44
CA LEU A 109 17.95 2.20 -12.67
C LEU A 109 18.78 1.26 -13.55
N PRO A 110 19.74 0.51 -12.97
CA PRO A 110 20.44 -0.56 -13.70
C PRO A 110 19.44 -1.52 -14.35
N LYS A 111 19.79 -2.07 -15.52
CA LYS A 111 18.93 -3.00 -16.28
C LYS A 111 18.53 -4.26 -15.50
N GLU A 112 19.33 -4.63 -14.51
CA GLU A 112 19.05 -5.74 -13.60
C GLU A 112 17.92 -5.45 -12.61
N ILE A 113 17.39 -4.20 -12.61
CA ILE A 113 16.27 -3.78 -11.75
C ILE A 113 15.07 -3.41 -12.63
N LEU A 114 14.02 -4.26 -12.59
CA LEU A 114 12.74 -3.97 -13.21
C LEU A 114 11.76 -3.45 -12.15
N THR A 115 11.15 -2.28 -12.38
CA THR A 115 10.09 -1.77 -11.51
C THR A 115 8.72 -2.05 -12.12
N CYS A 116 7.83 -2.67 -11.35
CA CYS A 116 6.46 -3.00 -11.73
C CYS A 116 5.48 -2.22 -10.85
N VAL A 117 4.80 -1.22 -11.39
CA VAL A 117 3.77 -0.48 -10.68
C VAL A 117 2.41 -1.14 -10.90
N CYS A 118 1.75 -1.53 -9.81
CA CYS A 118 0.41 -2.12 -9.83
C CYS A 118 -0.63 -1.04 -9.47
N TYR A 119 -1.27 -0.47 -10.47
CA TYR A 119 -2.32 0.52 -10.31
C TYR A 119 -3.71 -0.12 -10.35
N SER A 120 -4.62 0.33 -9.50
CA SER A 120 -5.98 -0.21 -9.39
C SER A 120 -7.05 0.87 -9.56
N LEU A 121 -8.05 0.61 -10.40
CA LEU A 121 -9.23 1.47 -10.52
C LEU A 121 -10.22 1.28 -9.36
N SER A 122 -10.00 0.28 -8.51
CA SER A 122 -10.93 -0.05 -7.42
C SER A 122 -11.14 1.10 -6.45
N LYS A 123 -10.09 1.90 -6.13
CA LYS A 123 -10.15 3.01 -5.17
C LYS A 123 -10.24 4.35 -5.90
N GLY A 124 -9.24 4.70 -6.71
CA GLY A 124 -9.16 5.99 -7.39
C GLY A 124 -10.41 6.30 -8.24
N PHE A 125 -10.92 5.32 -8.97
CA PHE A 125 -12.13 5.45 -9.79
C PHE A 125 -13.39 4.82 -9.19
N THR A 126 -13.34 4.40 -7.93
CA THR A 126 -14.47 3.73 -7.22
C THR A 126 -15.05 2.51 -7.94
N MET A 127 -14.31 1.91 -8.87
CA MET A 127 -14.73 0.76 -9.67
C MET A 127 -14.39 -0.58 -9.00
N TYR A 128 -14.64 -0.70 -7.71
CA TYR A 128 -14.20 -1.81 -6.87
C TYR A 128 -14.64 -3.19 -7.40
N GLY A 129 -15.88 -3.30 -7.83
CA GLY A 129 -16.47 -4.54 -8.35
C GLY A 129 -16.05 -4.92 -9.76
N GLN A 130 -15.45 -4.00 -10.54
CA GLN A 130 -15.13 -4.22 -11.95
C GLN A 130 -13.83 -5.00 -12.18
N ARG A 131 -13.00 -5.15 -11.16
CA ARG A 131 -11.76 -5.93 -11.16
C ARG A 131 -10.76 -5.50 -12.26
N VAL A 132 -10.52 -4.18 -12.39
CA VAL A 132 -9.65 -3.59 -13.40
C VAL A 132 -8.52 -2.81 -12.75
N GLY A 133 -7.34 -2.93 -13.32
CA GLY A 133 -6.12 -2.19 -12.98
C GLY A 133 -5.14 -2.23 -14.14
N ALA A 134 -3.96 -1.68 -13.92
CA ALA A 134 -2.86 -1.72 -14.86
C ALA A 134 -1.58 -2.15 -14.13
N MET A 135 -0.76 -2.94 -14.78
CA MET A 135 0.59 -3.23 -14.38
C MET A 135 1.54 -2.53 -15.36
N ILE A 136 2.39 -1.64 -14.85
CA ILE A 136 3.25 -0.78 -15.63
C ILE A 136 4.69 -1.18 -15.33
N GLY A 137 5.43 -1.63 -16.35
CA GLY A 137 6.87 -1.90 -16.25
C GLY A 137 7.68 -0.64 -16.52
N ILE A 138 8.72 -0.40 -15.74
CA ILE A 138 9.67 0.68 -15.92
C ILE A 138 11.07 0.07 -15.96
N SER A 139 11.76 0.24 -17.08
CA SER A 139 13.15 -0.16 -17.31
C SER A 139 13.79 0.85 -18.27
N ASP A 140 15.08 1.10 -18.11
CA ASP A 140 15.89 1.87 -19.08
C ASP A 140 16.39 0.99 -20.25
N ASP A 141 16.18 -0.33 -20.18
CA ASP A 141 16.49 -1.29 -21.21
C ASP A 141 15.22 -1.62 -22.00
N GLU A 142 15.22 -1.30 -23.31
CA GLU A 142 14.06 -1.48 -24.19
C GLU A 142 13.70 -2.96 -24.37
N GLU A 143 14.68 -3.86 -24.42
CA GLU A 143 14.44 -5.30 -24.57
C GLU A 143 13.69 -5.86 -23.33
N ILE A 144 14.07 -5.41 -22.13
CA ILE A 144 13.40 -5.79 -20.89
C ILE A 144 11.98 -5.23 -20.83
N ALA A 145 11.78 -3.99 -21.27
CA ALA A 145 10.46 -3.38 -21.32
C ALA A 145 9.52 -4.10 -22.29
N ASP A 146 10.04 -4.47 -23.47
CA ASP A 146 9.29 -5.23 -24.49
C ASP A 146 9.00 -6.66 -24.01
N GLU A 147 9.97 -7.36 -23.42
CA GLU A 147 9.75 -8.68 -22.84
C GLU A 147 8.67 -8.64 -21.75
N PHE A 148 8.74 -7.66 -20.85
CA PHE A 148 7.71 -7.46 -19.83
C PHE A 148 6.33 -7.29 -20.45
N PHE A 149 6.20 -6.48 -21.49
CA PHE A 149 4.93 -6.26 -22.17
C PHE A 149 4.41 -7.54 -22.85
N GLU A 150 5.22 -8.23 -23.63
CA GLU A 150 4.80 -9.42 -24.38
C GLU A 150 4.47 -10.60 -23.47
N VAL A 151 5.24 -10.82 -22.39
CA VAL A 151 4.96 -11.86 -21.38
C VAL A 151 3.62 -11.60 -20.70
N ASN A 152 3.37 -10.35 -20.26
CA ASN A 152 2.11 -10.01 -19.59
C ASN A 152 0.92 -10.06 -20.54
N LYS A 153 1.08 -9.64 -21.80
CA LYS A 153 0.06 -9.75 -22.85
C LYS A 153 -0.30 -11.22 -23.11
N SER A 154 0.70 -12.09 -23.26
CA SER A 154 0.51 -13.52 -23.46
C SER A 154 -0.16 -14.18 -22.26
N THR A 155 0.31 -13.89 -21.04
CA THR A 155 -0.26 -14.42 -19.80
C THR A 155 -1.71 -13.97 -19.61
N SER A 156 -1.99 -12.70 -19.85
CA SER A 156 -3.35 -12.16 -19.79
C SER A 156 -4.27 -12.86 -20.79
N ARG A 157 -3.80 -13.04 -22.02
CA ARG A 157 -4.55 -13.76 -23.06
C ARG A 157 -4.83 -15.21 -22.69
N ALA A 158 -3.88 -15.88 -22.07
CA ALA A 158 -3.98 -17.29 -21.70
C ALA A 158 -4.89 -17.53 -20.47
N THR A 159 -4.96 -16.56 -19.52
CA THR A 159 -5.69 -16.74 -18.26
C THR A 159 -7.15 -16.30 -18.35
N TRP A 160 -7.42 -15.08 -18.82
CA TRP A 160 -8.78 -14.52 -18.88
C TRP A 160 -9.15 -13.88 -20.23
N SER A 161 -8.28 -13.96 -21.23
CA SER A 161 -8.47 -13.44 -22.58
C SER A 161 -8.58 -11.90 -22.65
N ASN A 162 -9.58 -11.31 -22.02
CA ASN A 162 -9.77 -9.86 -21.87
C ASN A 162 -10.41 -9.53 -20.54
N ILE A 163 -10.13 -8.32 -20.05
CA ILE A 163 -10.72 -7.78 -18.83
C ILE A 163 -11.98 -6.95 -19.13
N CYS A 164 -12.61 -6.41 -18.07
CA CYS A 164 -13.85 -5.66 -18.15
C CYS A 164 -13.74 -4.40 -19.03
N ARG A 165 -14.13 -4.49 -20.30
CA ARG A 165 -14.08 -3.37 -21.27
C ARG A 165 -14.88 -2.13 -20.84
N PRO A 166 -16.10 -2.22 -20.28
CA PRO A 166 -16.84 -1.06 -19.82
C PRO A 166 -16.04 -0.21 -18.84
N ALA A 167 -15.37 -0.81 -17.84
CA ALA A 167 -14.58 -0.06 -16.87
C ALA A 167 -13.37 0.63 -17.51
N MET A 168 -12.63 -0.06 -18.38
CA MET A 168 -11.53 0.54 -19.15
C MET A 168 -12.01 1.72 -20.01
N ARG A 169 -13.14 1.55 -20.70
CA ARG A 169 -13.71 2.58 -21.58
C ARG A 169 -14.18 3.78 -20.79
N THR A 170 -14.80 3.57 -19.63
CA THR A 170 -15.23 4.66 -18.73
C THR A 170 -14.03 5.51 -18.28
N MET A 171 -12.98 4.85 -17.79
CA MET A 171 -11.74 5.54 -17.40
C MET A 171 -11.15 6.32 -18.60
N ALA A 172 -10.99 5.68 -19.76
CA ALA A 172 -10.43 6.31 -20.95
C ALA A 172 -11.25 7.52 -21.39
N ASN A 173 -12.59 7.45 -21.34
CA ASN A 173 -13.47 8.56 -21.71
C ASN A 173 -13.39 9.72 -20.71
N ILE A 174 -13.21 9.44 -19.42
CA ILE A 174 -13.01 10.48 -18.39
C ILE A 174 -11.67 11.18 -18.62
N VAL A 175 -10.59 10.42 -18.78
CA VAL A 175 -9.24 10.98 -18.93
C VAL A 175 -9.06 11.73 -20.25
N ALA A 176 -9.70 11.28 -21.32
CA ALA A 176 -9.61 11.91 -22.65
C ALA A 176 -10.42 13.21 -22.76
N ASP A 177 -11.35 13.49 -21.86
CA ASP A 177 -12.16 14.70 -21.84
C ASP A 177 -11.69 15.62 -20.70
N PRO A 178 -11.03 16.75 -21.00
CA PRO A 178 -10.48 17.64 -19.96
C PRO A 178 -11.52 18.15 -18.96
N ALA A 179 -12.77 18.36 -19.39
CA ALA A 179 -13.83 18.84 -18.50
C ALA A 179 -14.25 17.76 -17.52
N LYS A 180 -14.48 16.53 -18.00
CA LYS A 180 -14.80 15.37 -17.14
C LYS A 180 -13.64 15.00 -16.23
N PHE A 181 -12.41 15.10 -16.72
CA PHE A 181 -11.24 14.81 -15.90
C PHE A 181 -11.09 15.80 -14.75
N LYS A 182 -11.31 17.08 -15.01
CA LYS A 182 -11.32 18.13 -13.98
C LYS A 182 -12.42 17.91 -12.94
N GLU A 183 -13.62 17.54 -13.37
CA GLU A 183 -14.74 17.22 -12.48
C GLU A 183 -14.40 15.99 -11.58
N TYR A 184 -13.90 14.93 -12.20
CA TYR A 184 -13.42 13.73 -11.51
C TYR A 184 -12.35 14.06 -10.46
N GLU A 185 -11.34 14.85 -10.81
CA GLU A 185 -10.28 15.24 -9.88
C GLU A 185 -10.82 16.05 -8.71
N ALA A 186 -11.74 16.98 -8.95
CA ALA A 186 -12.38 17.77 -7.91
C ALA A 186 -13.18 16.91 -6.94
N GLU A 187 -14.00 15.98 -7.45
CA GLU A 187 -14.78 15.06 -6.63
C GLU A 187 -13.86 14.12 -5.82
N ARG A 188 -12.86 13.51 -6.46
CA ARG A 188 -11.88 12.66 -5.77
C ARG A 188 -11.17 13.41 -4.64
N ASN A 189 -10.79 14.68 -4.86
CA ASN A 189 -10.14 15.50 -3.84
C ASN A 189 -11.06 15.78 -2.65
N CYS A 190 -12.36 15.98 -2.87
CA CYS A 190 -13.33 16.10 -1.78
C CYS A 190 -13.33 14.85 -0.87
N TYR A 191 -13.30 13.65 -1.47
CA TYR A 191 -13.25 12.40 -0.70
C TYR A 191 -11.88 12.18 -0.03
N TYR A 192 -10.79 12.57 -0.67
CA TYR A 192 -9.47 12.56 -0.04
C TYR A 192 -9.45 13.43 1.22
N GLN A 193 -9.92 14.68 1.14
CA GLN A 193 -9.99 15.58 2.29
C GLN A 193 -10.91 15.01 3.39
N LEU A 194 -12.05 14.44 3.02
CA LEU A 194 -12.96 13.81 3.98
C LEU A 194 -12.29 12.66 4.75
N ILE A 195 -11.54 11.81 4.07
CA ILE A 195 -10.82 10.69 4.71
C ILE A 195 -9.70 11.21 5.62
N ARG A 196 -8.97 12.22 5.14
CA ARG A 196 -7.92 12.89 5.92
C ARG A 196 -8.47 13.52 7.19
N ASP A 197 -9.57 14.27 7.11
CA ASP A 197 -10.23 14.87 8.27
C ASP A 197 -10.60 13.82 9.32
N ARG A 198 -11.16 12.69 8.87
CA ARG A 198 -11.55 11.57 9.75
C ARG A 198 -10.31 10.97 10.45
N ALA A 199 -9.25 10.73 9.69
CA ALA A 199 -8.01 10.20 10.24
C ALA A 199 -7.35 11.19 11.23
N ASP A 200 -7.37 12.48 10.93
CA ASP A 200 -6.79 13.51 11.81
C ASP A 200 -7.57 13.65 13.13
N ILE A 201 -8.90 13.54 13.13
CA ILE A 201 -9.71 13.47 14.35
C ILE A 201 -9.24 12.29 15.22
N PHE A 202 -9.15 11.10 14.61
CA PHE A 202 -8.73 9.92 15.34
C PHE A 202 -7.30 10.03 15.90
N LYS A 203 -6.35 10.52 15.09
CA LYS A 203 -4.95 10.71 15.51
C LYS A 203 -4.81 11.68 16.67
N GLN A 204 -5.53 12.82 16.62
CA GLN A 204 -5.53 13.81 17.69
C GLN A 204 -6.05 13.22 19.00
N GLU A 205 -7.19 12.53 18.94
CA GLU A 205 -7.77 11.87 20.10
C GLU A 205 -6.89 10.75 20.64
N ALA A 206 -6.34 9.90 19.76
CA ALA A 206 -5.41 8.83 20.15
C ALA A 206 -4.18 9.38 20.91
N ALA A 207 -3.62 10.50 20.44
CA ALA A 207 -2.52 11.18 21.13
C ALA A 207 -2.94 11.72 22.51
N GLN A 208 -4.16 12.27 22.64
CA GLN A 208 -4.67 12.80 23.91
C GLN A 208 -4.88 11.70 24.95
N VAL A 209 -5.37 10.54 24.55
CA VAL A 209 -5.64 9.43 25.48
C VAL A 209 -4.43 8.49 25.66
N GLY A 210 -3.35 8.69 24.90
CA GLY A 210 -2.17 7.84 24.94
C GLY A 210 -2.38 6.47 24.25
N LEU A 211 -3.30 6.37 23.27
CA LEU A 211 -3.49 5.15 22.49
C LEU A 211 -2.34 4.97 21.50
N PRO A 212 -1.56 3.86 21.56
CA PRO A 212 -0.48 3.62 20.62
C PRO A 212 -1.02 3.43 19.19
N MET A 213 -0.36 4.03 18.22
CA MET A 213 -0.67 3.90 16.80
C MET A 213 0.57 3.57 15.99
N LEU A 214 0.41 2.76 14.94
CA LEU A 214 1.42 2.69 13.89
C LEU A 214 1.42 3.98 13.06
N PRO A 215 2.57 4.33 12.44
CA PRO A 215 2.67 5.54 11.61
C PRO A 215 1.61 5.55 10.49
N TYR A 216 0.77 6.58 10.49
CA TYR A 216 -0.23 6.84 9.47
C TYR A 216 0.11 8.13 8.72
N ARG A 217 0.17 8.06 7.39
CA ARG A 217 0.46 9.20 6.51
C ARG A 217 -0.64 9.47 5.49
N GLY A 218 -1.49 8.45 5.21
CA GLY A 218 -2.58 8.56 4.25
C GLY A 218 -3.26 7.24 3.98
N GLY A 219 -4.11 7.20 2.97
CA GLY A 219 -4.87 6.00 2.62
C GLY A 219 -6.07 5.75 3.52
N PHE A 220 -6.60 4.54 3.47
CA PHE A 220 -7.91 4.20 4.03
C PHE A 220 -7.89 3.68 5.47
N PHE A 221 -6.71 3.25 5.97
CA PHE A 221 -6.65 2.44 7.17
C PHE A 221 -5.66 2.97 8.20
N ILE A 222 -6.06 2.86 9.46
CA ILE A 222 -5.24 3.14 10.63
C ILE A 222 -5.05 1.84 11.39
N THR A 223 -3.88 1.58 11.96
CA THR A 223 -3.62 0.38 12.74
C THR A 223 -3.18 0.72 14.16
N ILE A 224 -3.83 0.08 15.13
CA ILE A 224 -3.45 0.06 16.54
C ILE A 224 -2.67 -1.24 16.79
N PRO A 225 -1.40 -1.19 17.16
CA PRO A 225 -0.60 -2.38 17.44
C PRO A 225 -1.08 -3.07 18.72
N THR A 226 -1.27 -4.39 18.66
CA THR A 226 -1.62 -5.23 19.82
C THR A 226 -1.49 -6.70 19.47
N ASP A 227 -1.15 -7.53 20.44
CA ASP A 227 -1.17 -9.00 20.37
C ASP A 227 -2.57 -9.61 20.66
N SER A 228 -3.50 -8.78 21.14
CA SER A 228 -4.80 -9.20 21.67
C SER A 228 -5.98 -8.71 20.81
N ALA A 229 -5.75 -8.52 19.50
CA ALA A 229 -6.71 -7.91 18.58
C ALA A 229 -8.12 -8.55 18.64
N ASN A 230 -8.22 -9.87 18.67
CA ASN A 230 -9.51 -10.56 18.74
C ASN A 230 -10.29 -10.22 20.03
N ALA A 231 -9.62 -10.25 21.19
CA ALA A 231 -10.26 -9.95 22.46
C ALA A 231 -10.77 -8.51 22.52
N ILE A 232 -9.98 -7.57 22.00
CA ILE A 232 -10.36 -6.15 21.95
C ILE A 232 -11.52 -5.94 20.97
N CYS A 233 -11.50 -6.61 19.81
CA CYS A 233 -12.62 -6.54 18.87
C CYS A 233 -13.92 -7.08 19.48
N GLU A 234 -13.89 -8.18 20.24
CA GLU A 234 -15.07 -8.70 20.94
C GLU A 234 -15.55 -7.75 22.04
N GLU A 235 -14.64 -7.10 22.75
CA GLU A 235 -15.01 -6.09 23.76
C GLU A 235 -15.69 -4.88 23.11
N LEU A 236 -15.15 -4.39 21.98
CA LEU A 236 -15.71 -3.26 21.23
C LEU A 236 -17.09 -3.58 20.62
N LYS A 237 -17.35 -4.83 20.23
CA LYS A 237 -18.68 -5.25 19.74
C LYS A 237 -19.79 -5.06 20.76
N LYS A 238 -19.50 -5.11 22.06
CA LYS A 238 -20.47 -4.83 23.13
C LYS A 238 -20.97 -3.37 23.08
N GLU A 239 -20.16 -2.50 22.51
CA GLU A 239 -20.48 -1.09 22.29
C GLU A 239 -20.89 -0.79 20.82
N HIS A 240 -21.23 -1.84 20.03
CA HIS A 240 -21.58 -1.77 18.62
C HIS A 240 -20.47 -1.18 17.72
N ILE A 241 -19.21 -1.34 18.12
CA ILE A 241 -18.03 -0.90 17.36
C ILE A 241 -17.43 -2.11 16.67
N TYR A 242 -17.36 -2.06 15.31
CA TYR A 242 -16.90 -3.15 14.47
C TYR A 242 -15.61 -2.73 13.77
N VAL A 243 -14.49 -3.30 14.20
CA VAL A 243 -13.15 -3.11 13.64
C VAL A 243 -12.58 -4.46 13.22
N ILE A 244 -11.48 -4.46 12.49
CA ILE A 244 -10.89 -5.69 11.94
C ILE A 244 -9.69 -6.12 12.77
N ALA A 245 -9.77 -7.33 13.34
CA ALA A 245 -8.63 -7.95 13.99
C ALA A 245 -7.60 -8.42 12.94
N LEU A 246 -6.34 -8.07 13.16
CA LEU A 246 -5.18 -8.52 12.42
C LEU A 246 -4.29 -9.38 13.32
N ALA A 247 -3.27 -10.04 12.77
CA ALA A 247 -2.35 -10.86 13.55
C ALA A 247 -1.63 -10.04 14.66
N ASN A 248 -1.26 -8.78 14.36
CA ASN A 248 -0.47 -7.94 15.25
C ASN A 248 -1.13 -6.57 15.49
N GLY A 249 -2.45 -6.47 15.40
CA GLY A 249 -3.12 -5.18 15.60
C GLY A 249 -4.58 -5.16 15.23
N ILE A 250 -5.19 -3.99 15.39
CA ILE A 250 -6.56 -3.70 14.99
C ILE A 250 -6.55 -2.69 13.85
N ARG A 251 -7.25 -2.97 12.77
CA ARG A 251 -7.40 -2.07 11.64
C ARG A 251 -8.71 -1.31 11.70
N ILE A 252 -8.61 0.00 11.60
CA ILE A 252 -9.72 0.95 11.55
C ILE A 252 -9.84 1.47 10.12
N ALA A 253 -11.05 1.47 9.55
CA ALA A 253 -11.30 1.95 8.20
C ALA A 253 -11.77 3.42 8.23
N ALA A 254 -10.83 4.36 8.20
CA ALA A 254 -11.14 5.80 8.17
C ALA A 254 -12.04 6.18 6.98
N CYS A 255 -11.94 5.45 5.86
CA CYS A 255 -12.79 5.66 4.68
C CYS A 255 -14.28 5.32 4.92
N GLY A 256 -14.57 4.41 5.85
CA GLY A 256 -15.93 3.87 6.06
C GLY A 256 -16.66 4.42 7.29
N ILE A 257 -15.98 5.12 8.20
CA ILE A 257 -16.56 5.62 9.44
C ILE A 257 -17.01 7.08 9.27
N PRO A 258 -18.28 7.42 9.54
CA PRO A 258 -18.73 8.82 9.51
C PRO A 258 -17.94 9.72 10.47
N LYS A 259 -17.75 10.99 10.10
CA LYS A 259 -16.96 11.95 10.90
C LYS A 259 -17.48 12.07 12.35
N CYS A 260 -18.79 12.06 12.56
CA CYS A 260 -19.41 12.11 13.90
C CYS A 260 -19.15 10.85 14.75
N GLN A 261 -18.84 9.71 14.13
CA GLN A 261 -18.50 8.47 14.83
C GLN A 261 -16.99 8.28 15.00
N MET A 262 -16.18 9.09 14.32
CA MET A 262 -14.72 9.12 14.54
C MET A 262 -14.37 9.77 15.88
N THR A 263 -15.10 10.80 16.27
CA THR A 263 -14.97 11.45 17.59
C THR A 263 -15.36 10.46 18.69
N GLY A 264 -14.52 10.30 19.69
CA GLY A 264 -14.69 9.36 20.80
C GLY A 264 -14.26 7.92 20.48
N LEU A 265 -13.89 7.61 19.25
CA LEU A 265 -13.54 6.24 18.87
C LEU A 265 -12.19 5.80 19.46
N ALA A 266 -11.17 6.67 19.44
CA ALA A 266 -9.87 6.34 20.00
C ALA A 266 -9.95 6.14 21.53
N GLU A 267 -10.72 6.99 22.24
CA GLU A 267 -10.96 6.82 23.67
C GLU A 267 -11.67 5.50 23.99
N LYS A 268 -12.68 5.11 23.20
CA LYS A 268 -13.38 3.83 23.37
C LYS A 268 -12.46 2.63 23.18
N ILE A 269 -11.59 2.68 22.17
CA ILE A 269 -10.57 1.63 21.94
C ILE A 269 -9.59 1.58 23.11
N TYR A 270 -9.08 2.73 23.55
CA TYR A 270 -8.20 2.82 24.70
C TYR A 270 -8.83 2.21 25.96
N ASN A 271 -10.08 2.58 26.26
CA ASN A 271 -10.81 2.06 27.40
C ASN A 271 -11.07 0.55 27.29
N ALA A 272 -11.36 0.02 26.10
CA ALA A 272 -11.50 -1.41 25.88
C ALA A 272 -10.17 -2.15 26.14
N MET A 273 -9.05 -1.62 25.65
CA MET A 273 -7.72 -2.17 25.92
C MET A 273 -7.36 -2.14 27.40
N LYS A 274 -7.67 -1.04 28.07
CA LYS A 274 -7.45 -0.87 29.51
C LYS A 274 -8.27 -1.86 30.34
N ARG A 275 -9.56 -2.06 30.03
CA ARG A 275 -10.41 -3.07 30.69
C ARG A 275 -9.84 -4.49 30.59
N LEU A 276 -9.16 -4.79 29.49
CA LEU A 276 -8.53 -6.09 29.23
C LEU A 276 -7.08 -6.19 29.75
N GLY A 277 -6.51 -5.13 30.32
CA GLY A 277 -5.11 -5.09 30.74
C GLY A 277 -4.12 -5.22 29.58
N LYS A 278 -4.41 -4.57 28.43
CA LYS A 278 -3.70 -4.71 27.16
C LYS A 278 -3.13 -3.38 26.64
N LEU A 279 -2.89 -2.43 27.54
CA LEU A 279 -2.18 -1.17 27.26
C LEU A 279 -0.70 -1.32 27.51
#